data_c5f93e8141e839220e9887118c9ef56d
#
_entry.id   c5f93e8141e839220e9887118c9ef56d
#
_cell.length_a   1.000
_cell.length_b   1.000
_cell.length_c   1.000
_cell.angle_alpha   90.00
_cell.angle_beta   90.00
_cell.angle_gamma   90.00
#
_symmetry.space_group_name_H-M   'P 1'
#
loop_
_entity.id
_entity.type
_entity.pdbx_description
1 polymer ?
#
loop_
_entity_poly.entity_id
_entity_poly.type
_entity_poly.pdbx_seq_one_letter_code
_entity_poly.pdbx_strand_id
1 'polypeptide(L)'
;MGKRILHIITSGLVLLSVLTACSTKKNTSGTRFYHAMTARFNTYFNGSEAFKEGVLEQQKGHKDNYTTLLPMYAVRNKSTAAMGKSNFETAIEKCEKAIKLHSIKARPKSNVNKRKTAKEKAYMARKEFNPFLRHAWLLMGKAQFQQGNFIEAASTFNYISGLYAGQPEIVSVARAYLARCYVELEWPYDAEDVFHKIQRDSIGSEGKREFNASYADYLIFVKQYKEAIPYLQKAVKKEKSKLQRARLNFLLGQLYHETGNKAEAYKALRRVIRANPPYELSFNARILQTEAMASGNHNKMVKKLRRMAKNKKNKDYQDQIYYAIGNIYLANRDTARCIGAYETGAKESTQNGIAKAMVLLRLGEIYWDKEDYINAQRCYAELVGILDKENEAYKEAERRSGILTELEPHLSAIKLQDSLQWLAKLPENERNEAIDKVIEALKKQEKEEARKAMQAEMAANMPKTPTATPTLPTGNRGAQAGASGQTGTWYFYNPSVVAQGKRQFQRTWGKPRCERMSFRILRSVRD
;
A
#
# COMPACT_ATOMS: atom_id res chain seq x y z
N MET A 1 54.91 25.73 -32.43
CA MET A 1 54.36 24.57 -33.13
C MET A 1 54.28 23.30 -32.26
N GLY A 2 55.27 22.94 -31.43
CA GLY A 2 55.29 21.70 -30.64
C GLY A 2 54.12 21.46 -29.69
N LYS A 3 53.60 22.50 -28.99
CA LYS A 3 52.48 22.34 -28.08
C LYS A 3 51.17 21.97 -28.80
N ARG A 4 50.90 22.52 -29.99
CA ARG A 4 49.71 22.18 -30.78
C ARG A 4 49.78 20.74 -31.33
N ILE A 5 50.96 20.28 -31.77
CA ILE A 5 51.19 18.92 -32.23
C ILE A 5 50.99 17.94 -31.06
N LEU A 6 51.49 18.26 -29.88
CA LEU A 6 51.32 17.44 -28.68
C LEU A 6 49.84 17.33 -28.28
N HIS A 7 49.06 18.41 -28.37
CA HIS A 7 47.60 18.37 -28.11
C HIS A 7 46.84 17.56 -29.15
N ILE A 8 47.22 17.59 -30.42
CA ILE A 8 46.61 16.78 -31.48
C ILE A 8 46.93 15.29 -31.26
N ILE A 9 48.18 14.96 -30.92
CA ILE A 9 48.60 13.58 -30.63
C ILE A 9 47.89 13.06 -29.36
N THR A 10 47.79 13.86 -28.27
CA THR A 10 47.09 13.44 -27.06
C THR A 10 45.60 13.30 -27.29
N SER A 11 44.94 14.20 -28.04
CA SER A 11 43.54 14.09 -28.41
C SER A 11 43.29 12.87 -29.32
N GLY A 12 44.16 12.60 -30.28
CA GLY A 12 44.10 11.40 -31.14
C GLY A 12 44.26 10.11 -30.33
N LEU A 13 45.19 10.08 -29.37
CA LEU A 13 45.42 8.92 -28.50
C LEU A 13 44.23 8.66 -27.56
N VAL A 14 43.61 9.74 -27.05
CA VAL A 14 42.37 9.65 -26.23
C VAL A 14 41.20 9.15 -27.08
N LEU A 15 41.06 9.64 -28.31
CA LEU A 15 40.02 9.18 -29.24
C LEU A 15 40.18 7.70 -29.60
N LEU A 16 41.40 7.27 -29.87
CA LEU A 16 41.75 5.86 -30.18
C LEU A 16 41.48 4.94 -28.98
N SER A 17 41.76 5.41 -27.76
CA SER A 17 41.52 4.66 -26.54
C SER A 17 39.99 4.47 -26.26
N VAL A 18 39.18 5.46 -26.62
CA VAL A 18 37.69 5.40 -26.51
C VAL A 18 37.13 4.37 -27.49
N LEU A 19 37.63 4.32 -28.74
CA LEU A 19 37.17 3.36 -29.75
C LEU A 19 37.48 1.90 -29.38
N THR A 20 38.59 1.64 -28.69
CA THR A 20 38.97 0.28 -28.24
C THR A 20 38.21 -0.15 -26.97
N ALA A 21 37.65 0.78 -26.22
CA ALA A 21 36.88 0.50 -25.01
C ALA A 21 35.43 0.01 -25.28
N CYS A 22 34.93 0.19 -26.50
CA CYS A 22 33.53 -0.14 -26.87
C CYS A 22 33.25 -1.63 -27.09
N SER A 23 34.24 -2.53 -26.96
CA SER A 23 34.07 -3.97 -27.24
C SER A 23 33.91 -4.80 -25.97
N THR A 24 32.75 -5.48 -25.81
CA THR A 24 32.52 -6.46 -24.74
C THR A 24 33.32 -7.74 -24.86
N LYS A 25 33.93 -8.00 -26.04
CA LYS A 25 34.80 -9.15 -26.28
C LYS A 25 36.17 -9.02 -25.60
N LYS A 26 36.57 -7.80 -25.18
CA LYS A 26 37.81 -7.53 -24.47
C LYS A 26 37.54 -7.26 -22.99
N ASN A 27 38.39 -7.78 -22.10
CA ASN A 27 38.30 -7.54 -20.67
C ASN A 27 39.54 -6.77 -20.18
N THR A 28 39.50 -5.46 -20.34
CA THR A 28 40.52 -4.53 -19.84
C THR A 28 39.92 -3.62 -18.79
N SER A 29 40.74 -2.90 -18.04
CA SER A 29 40.23 -1.91 -17.08
C SER A 29 39.40 -0.82 -17.75
N GLY A 30 39.82 -0.35 -18.94
CA GLY A 30 39.08 0.64 -19.73
C GLY A 30 37.74 0.12 -20.21
N THR A 31 37.66 -1.12 -20.75
CA THR A 31 36.40 -1.70 -21.19
C THR A 31 35.43 -1.89 -20.04
N ARG A 32 35.91 -2.38 -18.89
CA ARG A 32 35.05 -2.50 -17.67
C ARG A 32 34.51 -1.16 -17.20
N PHE A 33 35.37 -0.14 -17.16
CA PHE A 33 34.96 1.21 -16.76
C PHE A 33 33.93 1.78 -17.74
N TYR A 34 34.17 1.75 -19.03
CA TYR A 34 33.26 2.26 -20.06
C TYR A 34 31.89 1.58 -19.99
N HIS A 35 31.88 0.24 -20.01
CA HIS A 35 30.58 -0.49 -19.94
C HIS A 35 29.87 -0.33 -18.61
N ALA A 36 30.59 -0.23 -17.49
CA ALA A 36 29.96 0.05 -16.19
C ALA A 36 29.34 1.44 -16.13
N MET A 37 30.05 2.46 -16.65
CA MET A 37 29.59 3.84 -16.67
C MET A 37 28.40 4.01 -17.61
N THR A 38 28.48 3.49 -18.82
CA THR A 38 27.40 3.58 -19.82
C THR A 38 26.15 2.83 -19.37
N ALA A 39 26.31 1.60 -18.84
CA ALA A 39 25.19 0.86 -18.27
C ALA A 39 24.52 1.63 -17.14
N ARG A 40 25.28 2.28 -16.27
CA ARG A 40 24.78 3.01 -15.12
C ARG A 40 23.99 4.24 -15.49
N PHE A 41 24.58 5.13 -16.30
CA PHE A 41 24.05 6.48 -16.52
C PHE A 41 23.11 6.60 -17.71
N ASN A 42 23.02 5.59 -18.55
CA ASN A 42 22.12 5.59 -19.68
C ASN A 42 20.94 4.63 -19.46
N THR A 43 21.17 3.33 -19.63
CA THR A 43 20.06 2.36 -19.62
C THR A 43 19.52 2.07 -18.22
N TYR A 44 20.38 1.81 -17.25
CA TYR A 44 19.96 1.49 -15.89
C TYR A 44 19.28 2.67 -15.19
N PHE A 45 19.79 3.90 -15.39
CA PHE A 45 19.19 5.09 -14.77
C PHE A 45 17.73 5.21 -15.17
N ASN A 46 17.42 5.15 -16.46
CA ASN A 46 16.04 5.23 -16.96
C ASN A 46 15.18 4.07 -16.45
N GLY A 47 15.70 2.85 -16.40
CA GLY A 47 15.01 1.70 -15.81
C GLY A 47 14.75 1.87 -14.31
N SER A 48 15.69 2.46 -13.58
CA SER A 48 15.54 2.74 -12.14
C SER A 48 14.51 3.81 -11.87
N GLU A 49 14.42 4.85 -12.70
CA GLU A 49 13.37 5.88 -12.56
C GLU A 49 11.99 5.29 -12.87
N ALA A 50 11.86 4.54 -13.98
CA ALA A 50 10.61 3.85 -14.29
C ALA A 50 10.17 2.90 -13.15
N PHE A 51 11.10 2.13 -12.58
CA PHE A 51 10.81 1.28 -11.41
C PHE A 51 10.28 2.08 -10.22
N LYS A 52 10.89 3.23 -9.90
CA LYS A 52 10.45 4.09 -8.79
C LYS A 52 9.05 4.67 -9.04
N GLU A 53 8.76 5.08 -10.28
CA GLU A 53 7.45 5.57 -10.68
C GLU A 53 6.39 4.47 -10.55
N GLY A 54 6.68 3.25 -11.00
CA GLY A 54 5.78 2.10 -10.84
C GLY A 54 5.49 1.78 -9.37
N VAL A 55 6.51 1.78 -8.51
CA VAL A 55 6.34 1.57 -7.06
C VAL A 55 5.51 2.71 -6.44
N LEU A 56 5.71 3.95 -6.86
CA LEU A 56 4.94 5.09 -6.37
C LEU A 56 3.47 4.99 -6.78
N GLU A 57 3.19 4.55 -8.01
CA GLU A 57 1.85 4.30 -8.51
C GLU A 57 1.15 3.20 -7.71
N GLN A 58 1.81 2.08 -7.45
CA GLN A 58 1.31 1.02 -6.56
C GLN A 58 1.00 1.55 -5.16
N GLN A 59 1.91 2.35 -4.57
CA GLN A 59 1.70 2.92 -3.25
C GLN A 59 0.53 3.92 -3.17
N LYS A 60 0.25 4.63 -4.26
CA LYS A 60 -0.89 5.56 -4.33
C LYS A 60 -2.22 4.84 -4.54
N GLY A 61 -2.21 3.77 -5.32
CA GLY A 61 -3.42 3.02 -5.66
C GLY A 61 -3.81 1.98 -4.61
N HIS A 62 -2.83 1.45 -3.86
CA HIS A 62 -3.07 0.43 -2.85
C HIS A 62 -3.77 1.00 -1.61
N LYS A 63 -4.88 0.35 -1.22
CA LYS A 63 -5.57 0.61 0.05
C LYS A 63 -5.30 -0.53 1.01
N ASP A 64 -4.71 -0.22 2.15
CA ASP A 64 -4.45 -1.19 3.22
C ASP A 64 -5.76 -1.60 3.92
N ASN A 65 -5.90 -2.89 4.20
CA ASN A 65 -6.94 -3.40 5.08
C ASN A 65 -6.40 -3.46 6.52
N TYR A 66 -6.87 -2.56 7.37
CA TYR A 66 -6.41 -2.45 8.76
C TYR A 66 -7.13 -3.38 9.72
N THR A 67 -8.17 -4.11 9.27
CA THR A 67 -8.91 -5.07 10.09
C THR A 67 -8.24 -6.44 10.17
N THR A 68 -7.33 -6.71 9.22
CA THR A 68 -6.47 -7.91 9.17
C THR A 68 -5.01 -7.53 9.39
N LEU A 69 -4.14 -8.52 9.53
CA LEU A 69 -2.69 -8.26 9.55
C LEU A 69 -2.26 -7.60 8.23
N LEU A 70 -1.58 -6.46 8.35
CA LEU A 70 -1.05 -5.80 7.17
C LEU A 70 0.01 -6.67 6.50
N PRO A 71 -0.04 -6.86 5.17
CA PRO A 71 1.05 -7.48 4.44
C PRO A 71 2.29 -6.57 4.53
N MET A 72 3.47 -7.15 4.63
CA MET A 72 4.72 -6.37 4.62
C MET A 72 4.85 -5.55 3.33
N TYR A 73 4.39 -6.10 2.23
CA TYR A 73 4.45 -5.49 0.89
C TYR A 73 3.06 -5.47 0.24
N ALA A 74 2.77 -4.43 -0.51
CA ALA A 74 1.48 -4.23 -1.16
C ALA A 74 1.22 -5.20 -2.34
N VAL A 75 2.21 -5.97 -2.77
CA VAL A 75 2.23 -6.75 -4.01
C VAL A 75 1.35 -8.01 -3.98
N ARG A 76 0.97 -8.50 -2.80
CA ARG A 76 0.14 -9.71 -2.64
C ARG A 76 -1.26 -9.63 -3.23
N ASN A 77 -1.71 -8.43 -3.57
CA ASN A 77 -3.03 -8.23 -4.15
C ASN A 77 -2.94 -8.19 -5.68
N LYS A 78 -3.71 -9.01 -6.39
CA LYS A 78 -3.78 -9.03 -7.87
C LYS A 78 -4.12 -7.66 -8.45
N SER A 79 -5.00 -6.90 -7.80
CA SER A 79 -5.34 -5.54 -8.22
C SER A 79 -4.15 -4.59 -8.15
N THR A 80 -3.24 -4.80 -7.20
CA THR A 80 -2.02 -4.00 -7.05
C THR A 80 -0.97 -4.38 -8.10
N ALA A 81 -0.91 -5.63 -8.53
CA ALA A 81 0.00 -6.11 -9.57
C ALA A 81 -0.24 -5.41 -10.93
N ALA A 82 -1.49 -5.03 -11.22
CA ALA A 82 -1.84 -4.28 -12.43
C ALA A 82 -1.36 -2.82 -12.40
N MET A 83 -1.17 -2.25 -11.20
CA MET A 83 -0.75 -0.86 -11.02
C MET A 83 0.74 -0.70 -11.32
N GLY A 84 1.09 0.28 -12.14
CA GLY A 84 2.46 0.55 -12.54
C GLY A 84 3.06 -0.46 -13.52
N LYS A 85 2.25 -1.35 -14.10
CA LYS A 85 2.70 -2.42 -15.00
C LYS A 85 3.58 -1.90 -16.13
N SER A 86 3.15 -0.87 -16.84
CA SER A 86 3.91 -0.26 -17.94
C SER A 86 5.28 0.28 -17.49
N ASN A 87 5.34 0.85 -16.29
CA ASN A 87 6.59 1.35 -15.70
C ASN A 87 7.56 0.20 -15.36
N PHE A 88 7.04 -0.92 -14.84
CA PHE A 88 7.86 -2.09 -14.57
C PHE A 88 8.32 -2.79 -15.85
N GLU A 89 7.48 -2.88 -16.88
CA GLU A 89 7.87 -3.36 -18.22
C GLU A 89 9.00 -2.53 -18.81
N THR A 90 8.89 -1.20 -18.73
CA THR A 90 9.96 -0.30 -19.13
C THR A 90 11.24 -0.55 -18.33
N ALA A 91 11.14 -0.75 -17.01
CA ALA A 91 12.31 -1.05 -16.18
C ALA A 91 12.97 -2.37 -16.58
N ILE A 92 12.21 -3.42 -16.87
CA ILE A 92 12.70 -4.72 -17.34
C ILE A 92 13.41 -4.56 -18.69
N GLU A 93 12.75 -3.93 -19.67
CA GLU A 93 13.33 -3.68 -21.01
C GLU A 93 14.68 -2.94 -20.93
N LYS A 94 14.76 -1.89 -20.11
CA LYS A 94 16.01 -1.13 -19.93
C LYS A 94 17.09 -1.96 -19.24
N CYS A 95 16.73 -2.82 -18.28
CA CYS A 95 17.66 -3.73 -17.64
C CYS A 95 18.16 -4.80 -18.61
N GLU A 96 17.30 -5.42 -19.40
CA GLU A 96 17.67 -6.37 -20.45
C GLU A 96 18.62 -5.76 -21.48
N LYS A 97 18.28 -4.53 -21.93
CA LYS A 97 19.15 -3.77 -22.83
C LYS A 97 20.52 -3.51 -22.21
N ALA A 98 20.58 -3.13 -20.92
CA ALA A 98 21.85 -2.93 -20.22
C ALA A 98 22.67 -4.24 -20.16
N ILE A 99 22.03 -5.36 -19.85
CA ILE A 99 22.64 -6.68 -19.77
C ILE A 99 23.17 -7.11 -21.15
N LYS A 100 22.32 -7.00 -22.18
CA LYS A 100 22.67 -7.39 -23.56
C LYS A 100 23.87 -6.62 -24.11
N LEU A 101 23.90 -5.29 -23.88
CA LEU A 101 24.91 -4.42 -24.48
C LEU A 101 26.19 -4.30 -23.67
N HIS A 102 26.17 -4.58 -22.36
CA HIS A 102 27.29 -4.25 -21.47
C HIS A 102 27.83 -5.44 -20.67
N SER A 103 27.37 -6.68 -20.92
CA SER A 103 27.90 -7.89 -20.28
C SER A 103 29.28 -8.21 -20.79
N ILE A 104 30.25 -8.40 -19.88
CA ILE A 104 31.63 -8.77 -20.18
C ILE A 104 31.89 -10.17 -19.62
N LYS A 105 31.79 -11.19 -20.49
CA LYS A 105 32.01 -12.59 -20.14
C LYS A 105 33.44 -13.03 -20.41
N ALA A 106 34.19 -12.29 -21.23
CA ALA A 106 35.59 -12.58 -21.55
C ALA A 106 36.45 -12.53 -20.28
N ARG A 107 37.30 -13.55 -20.08
CA ARG A 107 38.26 -13.57 -18.96
C ARG A 107 39.35 -12.52 -19.16
N PRO A 108 39.81 -11.84 -18.10
CA PRO A 108 40.90 -10.90 -18.20
C PRO A 108 42.22 -11.66 -18.51
N LYS A 109 43.10 -11.02 -19.29
CA LYS A 109 44.44 -11.57 -19.55
C LYS A 109 45.20 -11.73 -18.22
N SER A 110 45.83 -12.85 -18.03
CA SER A 110 46.58 -13.19 -16.81
C SER A 110 47.96 -13.69 -17.18
N ASN A 111 48.94 -13.28 -16.44
CA ASN A 111 50.28 -13.84 -16.60
C ASN A 111 50.30 -15.29 -16.09
N VAL A 112 50.60 -16.22 -16.98
CA VAL A 112 50.57 -17.67 -16.68
C VAL A 112 51.67 -18.03 -15.66
N ASN A 113 52.80 -17.34 -15.69
CA ASN A 113 53.97 -17.63 -14.86
C ASN A 113 53.88 -17.04 -13.44
N LYS A 114 52.88 -16.22 -13.15
CA LYS A 114 52.73 -15.62 -11.83
C LYS A 114 51.80 -16.45 -10.92
N ARG A 115 52.29 -16.83 -9.74
CA ARG A 115 51.48 -17.48 -8.70
C ARG A 115 50.32 -16.54 -8.29
N LYS A 116 49.07 -16.97 -8.47
CA LYS A 116 47.88 -16.18 -8.20
C LYS A 116 47.50 -16.26 -6.73
N THR A 117 47.17 -15.12 -6.16
CA THR A 117 46.57 -15.03 -4.82
C THR A 117 45.17 -15.63 -4.80
N ALA A 118 44.65 -15.97 -3.62
CA ALA A 118 43.25 -16.46 -3.47
C ALA A 118 42.22 -15.46 -4.05
N LYS A 119 42.46 -14.15 -3.87
CA LYS A 119 41.61 -13.09 -4.39
C LYS A 119 41.63 -13.01 -5.92
N GLU A 120 42.80 -13.17 -6.53
CA GLU A 120 42.94 -13.24 -8.00
C GLU A 120 42.29 -14.48 -8.58
N LYS A 121 42.43 -15.64 -7.92
CA LYS A 121 41.73 -16.88 -8.33
C LYS A 121 40.19 -16.71 -8.27
N ALA A 122 39.67 -16.15 -7.19
CA ALA A 122 38.25 -15.87 -7.05
C ALA A 122 37.73 -14.86 -8.09
N TYR A 123 38.55 -13.84 -8.43
CA TYR A 123 38.20 -12.88 -9.48
C TYR A 123 38.18 -13.54 -10.86
N MET A 124 39.15 -14.38 -11.18
CA MET A 124 39.25 -15.10 -12.47
C MET A 124 38.15 -16.18 -12.64
N ALA A 125 37.59 -16.67 -11.55
CA ALA A 125 36.46 -17.60 -11.53
C ALA A 125 35.10 -16.97 -11.82
N ARG A 126 35.00 -15.63 -11.84
CA ARG A 126 33.77 -14.92 -12.15
C ARG A 126 33.25 -15.23 -13.54
N LYS A 127 31.93 -15.26 -13.69
CA LYS A 127 31.23 -15.42 -14.98
C LYS A 127 30.84 -14.06 -15.62
N GLU A 128 30.80 -12.99 -14.82
CA GLU A 128 30.53 -11.63 -15.26
C GLU A 128 31.56 -10.67 -14.67
N PHE A 129 32.15 -9.84 -15.52
CA PHE A 129 33.21 -8.92 -15.15
C PHE A 129 32.82 -7.44 -15.18
N ASN A 130 31.64 -7.08 -15.71
CA ASN A 130 31.15 -5.74 -15.57
C ASN A 130 30.71 -5.51 -14.11
N PRO A 131 31.36 -4.61 -13.34
CA PRO A 131 31.10 -4.47 -11.91
C PRO A 131 29.73 -3.87 -11.60
N PHE A 132 29.11 -3.21 -12.58
CA PHE A 132 27.83 -2.55 -12.39
C PHE A 132 26.62 -3.43 -12.73
N LEU A 133 26.77 -4.41 -13.59
CA LEU A 133 25.65 -5.14 -14.20
C LEU A 133 24.80 -5.92 -13.18
N ARG A 134 25.36 -6.26 -12.01
CA ARG A 134 24.63 -6.83 -10.88
C ARG A 134 23.40 -6.01 -10.47
N HIS A 135 23.49 -4.67 -10.60
CA HIS A 135 22.38 -3.78 -10.26
C HIS A 135 21.25 -3.88 -11.28
N ALA A 136 21.57 -4.04 -12.57
CA ALA A 136 20.57 -4.25 -13.61
C ALA A 136 19.85 -5.59 -13.44
N TRP A 137 20.58 -6.67 -13.16
CA TRP A 137 20.00 -7.98 -12.87
C TRP A 137 19.05 -7.95 -11.65
N LEU A 138 19.51 -7.36 -10.53
CA LEU A 138 18.69 -7.25 -9.32
C LEU A 138 17.47 -6.35 -9.54
N LEU A 139 17.58 -5.27 -10.31
CA LEU A 139 16.46 -4.39 -10.61
C LEU A 139 15.42 -5.10 -11.48
N MET A 140 15.86 -5.87 -12.48
CA MET A 140 14.99 -6.66 -13.34
C MET A 140 14.16 -7.65 -12.51
N GLY A 141 14.78 -8.46 -11.66
CA GLY A 141 14.06 -9.37 -10.79
C GLY A 141 13.10 -8.66 -9.82
N LYS A 142 13.48 -7.50 -9.29
CA LYS A 142 12.60 -6.67 -8.46
C LYS A 142 11.40 -6.13 -9.24
N ALA A 143 11.59 -5.74 -10.51
CA ALA A 143 10.48 -5.26 -11.35
C ALA A 143 9.50 -6.39 -11.69
N GLN A 144 10.00 -7.58 -12.04
CA GLN A 144 9.19 -8.79 -12.23
C GLN A 144 8.40 -9.14 -10.95
N PHE A 145 9.03 -9.06 -9.78
CA PHE A 145 8.37 -9.28 -8.50
C PHE A 145 7.24 -8.27 -8.26
N GLN A 146 7.46 -6.98 -8.54
CA GLN A 146 6.45 -5.94 -8.35
C GLN A 146 5.26 -6.07 -9.32
N GLN A 147 5.46 -6.67 -10.48
CA GLN A 147 4.38 -7.02 -11.41
C GLN A 147 3.55 -8.23 -10.97
N GLY A 148 3.94 -8.94 -9.91
CA GLY A 148 3.33 -10.20 -9.52
C GLY A 148 3.79 -11.42 -10.33
N ASN A 149 4.80 -11.26 -11.21
CA ASN A 149 5.39 -12.35 -12.01
C ASN A 149 6.41 -13.12 -11.16
N PHE A 150 5.93 -13.77 -10.10
CA PHE A 150 6.79 -14.36 -9.07
C PHE A 150 7.63 -15.53 -9.60
N ILE A 151 7.14 -16.32 -10.55
CA ILE A 151 7.87 -17.44 -11.17
C ILE A 151 9.05 -16.91 -11.98
N GLU A 152 8.83 -15.89 -12.80
CA GLU A 152 9.90 -15.25 -13.59
C GLU A 152 10.92 -14.56 -12.69
N ALA A 153 10.43 -13.85 -11.66
CA ALA A 153 11.30 -13.22 -10.67
C ALA A 153 12.16 -14.26 -9.94
N ALA A 154 11.59 -15.38 -9.51
CA ALA A 154 12.29 -16.48 -8.87
C ALA A 154 13.38 -17.06 -9.79
N SER A 155 13.05 -17.31 -11.05
CA SER A 155 14.00 -17.76 -12.08
C SER A 155 15.16 -16.77 -12.23
N THR A 156 14.88 -15.47 -12.32
CA THR A 156 15.87 -14.40 -12.41
C THR A 156 16.78 -14.38 -11.17
N PHE A 157 16.24 -14.42 -9.95
CA PHE A 157 17.04 -14.41 -8.72
C PHE A 157 17.87 -15.68 -8.53
N ASN A 158 17.34 -16.84 -8.94
CA ASN A 158 18.09 -18.09 -8.95
C ASN A 158 19.27 -18.00 -9.94
N TYR A 159 19.03 -17.49 -11.14
CA TYR A 159 20.09 -17.26 -12.14
C TYR A 159 21.18 -16.30 -11.62
N ILE A 160 20.79 -15.19 -10.96
CA ILE A 160 21.74 -14.26 -10.32
C ILE A 160 22.60 -15.00 -9.28
N SER A 161 22.01 -15.86 -8.47
CA SER A 161 22.73 -16.64 -7.47
C SER A 161 23.80 -17.55 -8.08
N GLY A 162 23.51 -18.15 -9.23
CA GLY A 162 24.48 -18.96 -9.99
C GLY A 162 25.52 -18.14 -10.76
N LEU A 163 25.11 -16.98 -11.32
CA LEU A 163 26.00 -16.08 -12.06
C LEU A 163 27.06 -15.44 -11.15
N TYR A 164 26.66 -15.05 -9.95
CA TYR A 164 27.48 -14.35 -8.97
C TYR A 164 27.92 -15.24 -7.79
N ALA A 165 27.97 -16.56 -7.95
CA ALA A 165 28.24 -17.54 -6.88
C ALA A 165 29.47 -17.20 -6.02
N GLY A 166 30.51 -16.61 -6.61
CA GLY A 166 31.74 -16.16 -5.91
C GLY A 166 31.61 -14.78 -5.21
N GLN A 167 30.42 -14.19 -5.14
CA GLN A 167 30.18 -12.86 -4.58
C GLN A 167 29.03 -12.90 -3.55
N PRO A 168 29.31 -13.29 -2.31
CA PRO A 168 28.29 -13.58 -1.30
C PRO A 168 27.37 -12.40 -0.98
N GLU A 169 27.83 -11.17 -1.13
CA GLU A 169 27.03 -9.96 -0.96
C GLU A 169 25.85 -9.89 -1.95
N ILE A 170 26.07 -10.30 -3.20
CA ILE A 170 25.04 -10.29 -4.25
C ILE A 170 24.14 -11.51 -4.10
N VAL A 171 24.74 -12.67 -3.87
CA VAL A 171 24.02 -13.94 -3.70
C VAL A 171 23.04 -13.87 -2.55
N SER A 172 23.44 -13.27 -1.41
CA SER A 172 22.56 -13.14 -0.25
C SER A 172 21.33 -12.25 -0.53
N VAL A 173 21.48 -11.16 -1.30
CA VAL A 173 20.37 -10.32 -1.74
C VAL A 173 19.45 -11.08 -2.69
N ALA A 174 20.03 -11.75 -3.71
CA ALA A 174 19.26 -12.51 -4.70
C ALA A 174 18.45 -13.63 -4.03
N ARG A 175 19.07 -14.40 -3.14
CA ARG A 175 18.38 -15.46 -2.38
C ARG A 175 17.29 -14.92 -1.46
N ALA A 176 17.48 -13.76 -0.84
CA ALA A 176 16.44 -13.16 -0.01
C ALA A 176 15.18 -12.81 -0.83
N TYR A 177 15.37 -12.29 -2.05
CA TYR A 177 14.24 -12.05 -2.97
C TYR A 177 13.69 -13.35 -3.56
N LEU A 178 14.50 -14.37 -3.82
CA LEU A 178 14.05 -15.69 -4.25
C LEU A 178 13.12 -16.30 -3.20
N ALA A 179 13.51 -16.28 -1.93
CA ALA A 179 12.67 -16.76 -0.85
C ALA A 179 11.34 -15.98 -0.75
N ARG A 180 11.35 -14.66 -0.98
CA ARG A 180 10.12 -13.87 -1.05
C ARG A 180 9.21 -14.30 -2.21
N CYS A 181 9.78 -14.58 -3.38
CA CYS A 181 9.00 -15.13 -4.49
C CYS A 181 8.31 -16.44 -4.09
N TYR A 182 9.01 -17.33 -3.39
CA TYR A 182 8.43 -18.58 -2.91
C TYR A 182 7.34 -18.37 -1.85
N VAL A 183 7.47 -17.38 -0.98
CA VAL A 183 6.41 -17.00 -0.04
C VAL A 183 5.15 -16.53 -0.78
N GLU A 184 5.32 -15.69 -1.82
CA GLU A 184 4.18 -15.22 -2.64
C GLU A 184 3.55 -16.33 -3.51
N LEU A 185 4.32 -17.37 -3.84
CA LEU A 185 3.84 -18.58 -4.55
C LEU A 185 3.24 -19.62 -3.61
N GLU A 186 3.20 -19.35 -2.31
CA GLU A 186 2.73 -20.28 -1.27
C GLU A 186 3.56 -21.59 -1.21
N TRP A 187 4.89 -21.47 -1.44
CA TRP A 187 5.86 -22.55 -1.35
C TRP A 187 6.76 -22.41 -0.10
N PRO A 188 6.22 -22.64 1.11
CA PRO A 188 6.93 -22.36 2.35
C PRO A 188 8.19 -23.20 2.55
N TYR A 189 8.20 -24.45 2.12
CA TYR A 189 9.36 -25.35 2.26
C TYR A 189 10.54 -24.90 1.39
N ASP A 190 10.27 -24.46 0.16
CA ASP A 190 11.30 -23.94 -0.73
C ASP A 190 11.87 -22.62 -0.20
N ALA A 191 11.01 -21.77 0.37
CA ALA A 191 11.43 -20.53 1.01
C ALA A 191 12.35 -20.80 2.21
N GLU A 192 11.99 -21.75 3.07
CA GLU A 192 12.76 -22.15 4.25
C GLU A 192 14.16 -22.69 3.85
N ASP A 193 14.24 -23.57 2.86
CA ASP A 193 15.53 -24.10 2.37
C ASP A 193 16.44 -22.96 1.88
N VAL A 194 15.89 -21.97 1.17
CA VAL A 194 16.65 -20.80 0.75
C VAL A 194 17.13 -19.98 1.95
N PHE A 195 16.30 -19.78 2.98
CA PHE A 195 16.69 -19.07 4.19
C PHE A 195 17.79 -19.79 4.95
N HIS A 196 17.73 -21.11 5.07
CA HIS A 196 18.82 -21.93 5.65
C HIS A 196 20.13 -21.78 4.87
N LYS A 197 20.08 -21.73 3.54
CA LYS A 197 21.26 -21.47 2.70
C LYS A 197 21.86 -20.08 2.96
N ILE A 198 21.00 -19.06 3.17
CA ILE A 198 21.48 -17.71 3.51
C ILE A 198 22.15 -17.69 4.88
N GLN A 199 21.58 -18.38 5.87
CA GLN A 199 22.10 -18.41 7.26
C GLN A 199 23.47 -19.10 7.36
N ARG A 200 23.72 -20.13 6.53
CA ARG A 200 25.03 -20.83 6.48
C ARG A 200 26.13 -20.01 5.82
N ASP A 201 25.76 -19.16 4.87
CA ASP A 201 26.71 -18.41 4.06
C ASP A 201 27.08 -17.07 4.72
N SER A 202 28.23 -16.51 4.33
CA SER A 202 28.60 -15.16 4.75
C SER A 202 27.68 -14.13 4.12
N ILE A 203 27.09 -13.26 4.94
CA ILE A 203 26.09 -12.27 4.52
C ILE A 203 26.65 -10.86 4.66
N GLY A 204 26.69 -10.08 3.57
CA GLY A 204 27.01 -8.65 3.59
C GLY A 204 25.91 -7.80 4.24
N SER A 205 26.18 -6.52 4.44
CA SER A 205 25.25 -5.60 5.12
C SER A 205 23.91 -5.42 4.39
N GLU A 206 23.92 -5.40 3.06
CA GLU A 206 22.74 -5.33 2.23
C GLU A 206 21.96 -6.64 2.27
N GLY A 207 22.64 -7.78 2.17
CA GLY A 207 22.05 -9.10 2.32
C GLY A 207 21.36 -9.28 3.69
N LYS A 208 21.97 -8.80 4.78
CA LYS A 208 21.35 -8.82 6.13
C LYS A 208 20.07 -8.00 6.20
N ARG A 209 20.01 -6.86 5.51
CA ARG A 209 18.81 -6.04 5.45
C ARG A 209 17.67 -6.78 4.77
N GLU A 210 17.94 -7.29 3.56
CA GLU A 210 16.92 -8.00 2.77
C GLU A 210 16.54 -9.33 3.45
N PHE A 211 17.48 -10.06 4.02
CA PHE A 211 17.20 -11.27 4.79
C PHE A 211 16.24 -11.00 5.96
N ASN A 212 16.52 -10.00 6.81
CA ASN A 212 15.65 -9.73 7.96
C ASN A 212 14.22 -9.37 7.51
N ALA A 213 14.07 -8.62 6.42
CA ALA A 213 12.75 -8.27 5.90
C ALA A 213 12.04 -9.50 5.30
N SER A 214 12.73 -10.28 4.46
CA SER A 214 12.14 -11.47 3.81
C SER A 214 11.83 -12.59 4.80
N TYR A 215 12.69 -12.79 5.80
CA TYR A 215 12.46 -13.81 6.81
C TYR A 215 11.35 -13.45 7.79
N ALA A 216 11.21 -12.16 8.13
CA ALA A 216 10.05 -11.68 8.88
C ALA A 216 8.73 -11.92 8.12
N ASP A 217 8.72 -11.66 6.81
CA ASP A 217 7.55 -11.90 5.96
C ASP A 217 7.18 -13.38 5.90
N TYR A 218 8.17 -14.26 5.73
CA TYR A 218 8.00 -15.72 5.78
C TYR A 218 7.41 -16.18 7.13
N LEU A 219 7.98 -15.73 8.26
CA LEU A 219 7.50 -16.12 9.60
C LEU A 219 6.07 -15.62 9.85
N ILE A 220 5.69 -14.46 9.31
CA ILE A 220 4.31 -13.97 9.37
C ILE A 220 3.39 -14.85 8.53
N PHE A 221 3.83 -15.25 7.34
CA PHE A 221 3.08 -16.13 6.46
C PHE A 221 2.78 -17.51 7.11
N VAL A 222 3.78 -18.11 7.77
CA VAL A 222 3.61 -19.37 8.50
C VAL A 222 3.03 -19.18 9.92
N LYS A 223 2.55 -17.97 10.26
CA LYS A 223 1.90 -17.61 11.54
C LYS A 223 2.80 -17.73 12.78
N GLN A 224 4.12 -17.75 12.61
CA GLN A 224 5.10 -17.73 13.69
C GLN A 224 5.39 -16.30 14.16
N TYR A 225 4.37 -15.63 14.71
CA TYR A 225 4.42 -14.19 15.00
C TYR A 225 5.46 -13.79 16.06
N LYS A 226 5.66 -14.62 17.09
CA LYS A 226 6.66 -14.33 18.14
C LYS A 226 8.08 -14.28 17.56
N GLU A 227 8.38 -15.19 16.64
CA GLU A 227 9.68 -15.30 15.99
C GLU A 227 9.87 -14.23 14.91
N ALA A 228 8.79 -13.78 14.26
CA ALA A 228 8.82 -12.70 13.26
C ALA A 228 9.22 -11.34 13.86
N ILE A 229 8.82 -11.05 15.10
CA ILE A 229 8.99 -9.74 15.74
C ILE A 229 10.45 -9.24 15.72
N PRO A 230 11.47 -9.99 16.16
CA PRO A 230 12.86 -9.51 16.19
C PRO A 230 13.42 -9.22 14.79
N TYR A 231 13.02 -9.96 13.77
CA TYR A 231 13.43 -9.72 12.39
C TYR A 231 12.74 -8.50 11.80
N LEU A 232 11.42 -8.35 12.05
CA LEU A 232 10.67 -7.17 11.65
C LEU A 232 11.20 -5.89 12.30
N GLN A 233 11.60 -5.93 13.59
CA GLN A 233 12.25 -4.80 14.25
C GLN A 233 13.55 -4.38 13.54
N LYS A 234 14.38 -5.36 13.14
CA LYS A 234 15.62 -5.09 12.38
C LYS A 234 15.31 -4.50 11.00
N ALA A 235 14.26 -4.99 10.33
CA ALA A 235 13.78 -4.46 9.05
C ALA A 235 13.31 -2.99 9.19
N VAL A 236 12.46 -2.69 10.19
CA VAL A 236 11.98 -1.33 10.48
C VAL A 236 13.12 -0.34 10.68
N LYS A 237 14.17 -0.72 11.43
CA LYS A 237 15.35 0.15 11.68
C LYS A 237 16.11 0.50 10.40
N LYS A 238 16.08 -0.36 9.38
CA LYS A 238 16.82 -0.20 8.12
C LYS A 238 15.95 0.33 6.98
N GLU A 239 14.63 0.44 7.18
CA GLU A 239 13.72 0.98 6.17
C GLU A 239 13.94 2.48 5.96
N LYS A 240 14.11 2.88 4.69
CA LYS A 240 14.40 4.27 4.30
C LYS A 240 13.13 5.08 4.05
N SER A 241 12.10 4.45 3.47
CA SER A 241 10.83 5.11 3.21
C SER A 241 10.10 5.42 4.52
N LYS A 242 9.74 6.68 4.75
CA LYS A 242 8.98 7.10 5.95
C LYS A 242 7.61 6.43 6.01
N LEU A 243 6.91 6.34 4.88
CA LEU A 243 5.59 5.71 4.80
C LEU A 243 5.69 4.21 5.07
N GLN A 244 6.60 3.51 4.39
CA GLN A 244 6.78 2.07 4.59
C GLN A 244 7.21 1.75 6.03
N ARG A 245 8.08 2.57 6.62
CA ARG A 245 8.47 2.42 8.03
C ARG A 245 7.29 2.59 8.98
N ALA A 246 6.37 3.51 8.69
CA ALA A 246 5.14 3.67 9.46
C ALA A 246 4.24 2.44 9.32
N ARG A 247 4.05 1.89 8.11
CA ARG A 247 3.30 0.65 7.87
C ARG A 247 3.91 -0.54 8.62
N LEU A 248 5.23 -0.72 8.53
CA LEU A 248 5.91 -1.80 9.26
C LEU A 248 5.84 -1.64 10.78
N ASN A 249 5.84 -0.40 11.31
CA ASN A 249 5.59 -0.17 12.76
C ASN A 249 4.14 -0.48 13.13
N PHE A 250 3.17 -0.26 12.23
CA PHE A 250 1.79 -0.65 12.45
C PHE A 250 1.66 -2.18 12.51
N LEU A 251 2.22 -2.88 11.52
CA LEU A 251 2.29 -4.35 11.51
C LEU A 251 2.97 -4.88 12.79
N LEU A 252 4.07 -4.28 13.21
CA LEU A 252 4.74 -4.63 14.46
C LEU A 252 3.81 -4.44 15.68
N GLY A 253 2.99 -3.40 15.66
CA GLY A 253 1.94 -3.16 16.66
C GLY A 253 0.88 -4.27 16.66
N GLN A 254 0.44 -4.72 15.47
CA GLN A 254 -0.49 -5.84 15.32
C GLN A 254 0.13 -7.14 15.84
N LEU A 255 1.36 -7.48 15.47
CA LEU A 255 2.03 -8.69 15.94
C LEU A 255 2.21 -8.71 17.48
N TYR A 256 2.54 -7.56 18.07
CA TYR A 256 2.59 -7.46 19.53
C TYR A 256 1.22 -7.61 20.18
N HIS A 257 0.17 -7.12 19.54
CA HIS A 257 -1.20 -7.29 20.01
C HIS A 257 -1.61 -8.76 19.97
N GLU A 258 -1.40 -9.46 18.86
CA GLU A 258 -1.68 -10.89 18.66
C GLU A 258 -0.88 -11.78 19.65
N THR A 259 0.36 -11.40 19.94
CA THR A 259 1.21 -12.14 20.90
C THR A 259 0.96 -11.76 22.36
N GLY A 260 -0.02 -10.89 22.64
CA GLY A 260 -0.41 -10.47 23.99
C GLY A 260 0.51 -9.41 24.63
N ASN A 261 1.52 -8.91 23.92
CA ASN A 261 2.44 -7.88 24.45
C ASN A 261 1.90 -6.47 24.24
N LYS A 262 0.87 -6.11 25.00
CA LYS A 262 0.13 -4.86 24.89
C LYS A 262 0.99 -3.60 25.07
N ALA A 263 2.01 -3.66 25.92
CA ALA A 263 2.90 -2.52 26.20
C ALA A 263 3.77 -2.17 24.97
N GLU A 264 4.34 -3.19 24.32
CA GLU A 264 5.14 -2.97 23.09
C GLU A 264 4.25 -2.64 21.87
N ALA A 265 3.03 -3.22 21.80
CA ALA A 265 2.03 -2.82 20.81
C ALA A 265 1.74 -1.32 20.90
N TYR A 266 1.46 -0.81 22.10
CA TYR A 266 1.24 0.61 22.33
C TYR A 266 2.43 1.47 21.88
N LYS A 267 3.66 1.06 22.21
CA LYS A 267 4.87 1.80 21.82
C LYS A 267 5.07 1.82 20.30
N ALA A 268 4.85 0.69 19.62
CA ALA A 268 4.96 0.59 18.16
C ALA A 268 3.94 1.49 17.47
N LEU A 269 2.67 1.44 17.88
CA LEU A 269 1.60 2.28 17.35
C LEU A 269 1.82 3.77 17.64
N ARG A 270 2.39 4.11 18.81
CA ARG A 270 2.79 5.49 19.11
C ARG A 270 3.86 6.02 18.14
N ARG A 271 4.80 5.15 17.70
CA ARG A 271 5.78 5.53 16.67
C ARG A 271 5.10 5.83 15.34
N VAL A 272 4.07 5.06 14.95
CA VAL A 272 3.26 5.33 13.75
C VAL A 272 2.63 6.72 13.83
N ILE A 273 1.91 7.01 14.91
CA ILE A 273 1.21 8.29 15.09
C ILE A 273 2.18 9.49 15.05
N ARG A 274 3.37 9.33 15.66
CA ARG A 274 4.41 10.37 15.68
C ARG A 274 5.10 10.61 14.33
N ALA A 275 5.10 9.60 13.46
CA ALA A 275 5.67 9.71 12.12
C ALA A 275 4.83 10.58 11.17
N ASN A 276 3.63 11.00 11.60
CA ASN A 276 2.66 11.77 10.83
C ASN A 276 2.41 11.19 9.42
N PRO A 277 2.00 9.91 9.33
CA PRO A 277 1.67 9.24 8.08
C PRO A 277 0.33 9.76 7.52
N PRO A 278 -0.14 9.27 6.36
CA PRO A 278 -1.50 9.51 5.89
C PRO A 278 -2.54 9.28 6.97
N TYR A 279 -3.63 10.06 6.91
CA TYR A 279 -4.64 10.13 7.98
C TYR A 279 -5.17 8.74 8.37
N GLU A 280 -5.50 7.91 7.39
CA GLU A 280 -6.05 6.57 7.58
C GLU A 280 -5.15 5.66 8.43
N LEU A 281 -3.85 5.60 8.11
CA LEU A 281 -2.89 4.82 8.90
C LEU A 281 -2.73 5.37 10.33
N SER A 282 -2.69 6.70 10.50
CA SER A 282 -2.64 7.34 11.82
C SER A 282 -3.91 7.09 12.62
N PHE A 283 -5.05 7.10 11.97
CA PHE A 283 -6.36 6.86 12.56
C PHE A 283 -6.48 5.41 13.06
N ASN A 284 -6.18 4.42 12.22
CA ASN A 284 -6.21 3.01 12.59
C ASN A 284 -5.18 2.66 13.67
N ALA A 285 -4.01 3.31 13.66
CA ALA A 285 -3.04 3.18 14.75
C ALA A 285 -3.60 3.66 16.10
N ARG A 286 -4.44 4.69 16.12
CA ARG A 286 -5.11 5.16 17.35
C ARG A 286 -6.20 4.19 17.81
N ILE A 287 -6.93 3.60 16.87
CA ILE A 287 -7.95 2.57 17.16
C ILE A 287 -7.28 1.37 17.81
N LEU A 288 -6.34 0.73 17.13
CA LEU A 288 -5.64 -0.45 17.64
C LEU A 288 -4.88 -0.17 18.96
N GLN A 289 -4.31 1.04 19.11
CA GLN A 289 -3.70 1.47 20.37
C GLN A 289 -4.73 1.51 21.51
N THR A 290 -5.97 1.87 21.21
CA THR A 290 -7.05 1.93 22.20
C THR A 290 -7.51 0.52 22.56
N GLU A 291 -7.62 -0.39 21.60
CA GLU A 291 -7.93 -1.81 21.83
C GLU A 291 -6.85 -2.50 22.67
N ALA A 292 -5.59 -2.30 22.36
CA ALA A 292 -4.47 -2.86 23.11
C ALA A 292 -4.48 -2.47 24.60
N MET A 293 -5.02 -1.31 24.95
CA MET A 293 -5.12 -0.81 26.33
C MET A 293 -6.43 -1.15 27.04
N ALA A 294 -7.40 -1.75 26.35
CA ALA A 294 -8.75 -1.94 26.88
C ALA A 294 -8.85 -2.93 28.05
N SER A 295 -7.88 -3.83 28.22
CA SER A 295 -7.91 -4.89 29.25
C SER A 295 -7.88 -4.39 30.70
N GLY A 296 -7.54 -3.13 30.96
CA GLY A 296 -7.51 -2.56 32.32
C GLY A 296 -8.54 -1.44 32.55
N ASN A 297 -9.11 -0.86 31.48
CA ASN A 297 -9.97 0.31 31.60
C ASN A 297 -10.90 0.48 30.38
N HIS A 298 -11.65 -0.58 30.07
CA HIS A 298 -12.49 -0.66 28.86
C HIS A 298 -13.47 0.52 28.73
N ASN A 299 -14.12 0.95 29.81
CA ASN A 299 -15.07 2.08 29.79
C ASN A 299 -14.41 3.39 29.35
N LYS A 300 -13.18 3.66 29.80
CA LYS A 300 -12.43 4.85 29.40
C LYS A 300 -12.05 4.79 27.91
N MET A 301 -11.69 3.61 27.43
CA MET A 301 -11.35 3.42 26.02
C MET A 301 -12.55 3.54 25.10
N VAL A 302 -13.69 2.91 25.45
CA VAL A 302 -14.96 3.08 24.72
C VAL A 302 -15.39 4.55 24.71
N LYS A 303 -15.28 5.26 25.85
CA LYS A 303 -15.57 6.70 25.90
C LYS A 303 -14.68 7.52 24.95
N LYS A 304 -13.41 7.16 24.82
CA LYS A 304 -12.47 7.79 23.88
C LYS A 304 -12.87 7.52 22.43
N LEU A 305 -13.19 6.28 22.07
CA LEU A 305 -13.65 5.91 20.73
C LEU A 305 -14.97 6.60 20.37
N ARG A 306 -15.94 6.65 21.28
CA ARG A 306 -17.21 7.39 21.09
C ARG A 306 -16.97 8.90 20.86
N ARG A 307 -15.97 9.51 21.51
CA ARG A 307 -15.56 10.89 21.19
C ARG A 307 -14.97 11.02 19.78
N MET A 308 -14.21 10.02 19.34
CA MET A 308 -13.71 9.99 17.96
C MET A 308 -14.86 9.85 16.96
N ALA A 309 -15.88 9.03 17.24
CA ALA A 309 -17.07 8.87 16.40
C ALA A 309 -17.84 10.19 16.22
N LYS A 310 -17.93 11.01 17.27
CA LYS A 310 -18.61 12.32 17.22
C LYS A 310 -17.87 13.38 16.39
N ASN A 311 -16.60 13.15 16.04
CA ASN A 311 -15.82 14.10 15.26
C ASN A 311 -16.21 14.00 13.78
N LYS A 312 -16.66 15.12 13.17
CA LYS A 312 -17.07 15.20 11.76
C LYS A 312 -16.01 14.69 10.78
N LYS A 313 -14.73 14.81 11.11
CA LYS A 313 -13.61 14.28 10.30
C LYS A 313 -13.60 12.75 10.19
N ASN A 314 -14.26 12.06 11.10
CA ASN A 314 -14.30 10.60 11.17
C ASN A 314 -15.63 10.04 10.67
N LYS A 315 -16.43 10.82 9.92
CA LYS A 315 -17.72 10.37 9.40
C LYS A 315 -17.59 9.12 8.53
N ASP A 316 -16.54 9.07 7.72
CA ASP A 316 -16.27 7.95 6.80
C ASP A 316 -15.59 6.74 7.46
N TYR A 317 -15.38 6.79 8.77
CA TYR A 317 -14.70 5.74 9.55
C TYR A 317 -15.54 5.23 10.72
N GLN A 318 -16.85 5.42 10.66
CA GLN A 318 -17.76 5.01 11.75
C GLN A 318 -17.76 3.50 11.94
N ASP A 319 -17.78 2.73 10.85
CA ASP A 319 -17.66 1.28 10.84
C ASP A 319 -16.42 0.79 11.61
N GLN A 320 -15.24 1.37 11.34
CA GLN A 320 -13.99 1.01 12.02
C GLN A 320 -13.99 1.36 13.50
N ILE A 321 -14.57 2.52 13.87
CA ILE A 321 -14.65 2.93 15.28
C ILE A 321 -15.58 2.02 16.05
N TYR A 322 -16.76 1.72 15.52
CA TYR A 322 -17.73 0.86 16.19
C TYR A 322 -17.30 -0.61 16.17
N TYR A 323 -16.54 -1.05 15.13
CA TYR A 323 -15.86 -2.34 15.14
C TYR A 323 -14.90 -2.45 16.34
N ALA A 324 -14.05 -1.45 16.56
CA ALA A 324 -13.15 -1.42 17.71
C ALA A 324 -13.91 -1.40 19.06
N ILE A 325 -15.02 -0.67 19.15
CA ILE A 325 -15.88 -0.66 20.36
C ILE A 325 -16.46 -2.05 20.60
N GLY A 326 -16.96 -2.71 19.56
CA GLY A 326 -17.46 -4.07 19.61
C GLY A 326 -16.40 -5.06 20.08
N ASN A 327 -15.19 -5.02 19.51
CA ASN A 327 -14.07 -5.86 19.92
C ASN A 327 -13.72 -5.69 21.40
N ILE A 328 -13.76 -4.45 21.94
CA ILE A 328 -13.53 -4.19 23.37
C ILE A 328 -14.61 -4.86 24.22
N TYR A 329 -15.89 -4.77 23.84
CA TYR A 329 -16.97 -5.42 24.55
C TYR A 329 -16.88 -6.95 24.46
N LEU A 330 -16.56 -7.49 23.27
CA LEU A 330 -16.39 -8.92 23.06
C LEU A 330 -15.26 -9.48 23.94
N ALA A 331 -14.11 -8.80 23.99
CA ALA A 331 -12.99 -9.16 24.85
C ALA A 331 -13.34 -9.14 26.36
N ASN A 332 -14.34 -8.37 26.75
CA ASN A 332 -14.86 -8.32 28.11
C ASN A 332 -16.12 -9.20 28.31
N ARG A 333 -16.42 -10.09 27.36
CA ARG A 333 -17.58 -11.02 27.39
C ARG A 333 -18.95 -10.33 27.47
N ASP A 334 -19.04 -9.08 27.06
CA ASP A 334 -20.30 -8.32 27.00
C ASP A 334 -20.87 -8.39 25.57
N THR A 335 -21.46 -9.53 25.26
CA THR A 335 -21.97 -9.81 23.91
C THR A 335 -23.14 -8.88 23.54
N ALA A 336 -23.97 -8.48 24.48
CA ALA A 336 -25.11 -7.61 24.21
C ALA A 336 -24.67 -6.22 23.74
N ARG A 337 -23.72 -5.59 24.45
CA ARG A 337 -23.16 -4.29 24.02
C ARG A 337 -22.27 -4.42 22.79
N CYS A 338 -21.63 -5.58 22.57
CA CYS A 338 -20.88 -5.89 21.38
C CYS A 338 -21.77 -5.84 20.13
N ILE A 339 -22.90 -6.57 20.14
CA ILE A 339 -23.90 -6.59 19.07
C ILE A 339 -24.39 -5.16 18.79
N GLY A 340 -24.80 -4.41 19.82
CA GLY A 340 -25.25 -3.03 19.64
C GLY A 340 -24.20 -2.10 19.03
N ALA A 341 -22.93 -2.31 19.33
CA ALA A 341 -21.84 -1.56 18.72
C ALA A 341 -21.65 -1.93 17.24
N TYR A 342 -21.61 -3.23 16.91
CA TYR A 342 -21.47 -3.67 15.53
C TYR A 342 -22.66 -3.28 14.66
N GLU A 343 -23.91 -3.39 15.16
CA GLU A 343 -25.11 -2.91 14.46
C GLU A 343 -25.03 -1.41 14.16
N THR A 344 -24.56 -0.62 15.13
CA THR A 344 -24.33 0.80 14.91
C THR A 344 -23.27 1.03 13.83
N GLY A 345 -22.17 0.25 13.85
CA GLY A 345 -21.11 0.33 12.86
C GLY A 345 -21.58 0.00 11.45
N ALA A 346 -22.36 -1.05 11.28
CA ALA A 346 -22.93 -1.44 9.99
C ALA A 346 -23.91 -0.37 9.46
N LYS A 347 -24.76 0.19 10.35
CA LYS A 347 -25.78 1.21 10.01
C LYS A 347 -25.18 2.57 9.67
N GLU A 348 -24.18 3.02 10.43
CA GLU A 348 -23.55 4.34 10.24
C GLU A 348 -22.40 4.33 9.22
N SER A 349 -22.06 3.18 8.64
CA SER A 349 -21.06 3.08 7.58
C SER A 349 -21.51 3.86 6.34
N THR A 350 -20.66 4.74 5.85
CA THR A 350 -20.92 5.56 4.65
C THR A 350 -20.32 4.92 3.39
N GLN A 351 -19.47 3.91 3.57
CA GLN A 351 -18.79 3.20 2.47
C GLN A 351 -19.08 1.71 2.57
N ASN A 352 -19.52 1.11 1.45
CA ASN A 352 -19.64 -0.35 1.34
C ASN A 352 -18.26 -0.95 1.06
N GLY A 353 -17.37 -0.87 2.04
CA GLY A 353 -15.99 -1.31 1.93
C GLY A 353 -15.66 -2.47 2.88
N ILE A 354 -14.41 -2.90 2.85
CA ILE A 354 -13.88 -4.03 3.65
C ILE A 354 -14.16 -3.83 5.16
N ALA A 355 -14.12 -2.61 5.67
CA ALA A 355 -14.37 -2.35 7.08
C ALA A 355 -15.80 -2.71 7.47
N LYS A 356 -16.81 -2.34 6.66
CA LYS A 356 -18.20 -2.76 6.85
C LYS A 356 -18.36 -4.27 6.72
N ALA A 357 -17.70 -4.88 5.74
CA ALA A 357 -17.71 -6.33 5.54
C ALA A 357 -17.22 -7.07 6.80
N MET A 358 -16.16 -6.58 7.45
CA MET A 358 -15.66 -7.19 8.69
C MET A 358 -16.61 -7.03 9.88
N VAL A 359 -17.29 -5.89 9.98
CA VAL A 359 -18.36 -5.70 10.99
C VAL A 359 -19.48 -6.71 10.78
N LEU A 360 -19.97 -6.86 9.52
CA LEU A 360 -21.02 -7.79 9.15
C LEU A 360 -20.60 -9.26 9.37
N LEU A 361 -19.36 -9.61 9.04
CA LEU A 361 -18.83 -10.95 9.28
C LEU A 361 -18.88 -11.31 10.77
N ARG A 362 -18.33 -10.45 11.63
CA ARG A 362 -18.33 -10.68 13.09
C ARG A 362 -19.73 -10.71 13.68
N LEU A 363 -20.60 -9.82 13.18
CA LEU A 363 -21.98 -9.78 13.61
C LEU A 363 -22.74 -11.05 13.19
N GLY A 364 -22.55 -11.48 11.95
CA GLY A 364 -23.12 -12.73 11.42
C GLY A 364 -22.65 -13.96 12.19
N GLU A 365 -21.35 -14.06 12.53
CA GLU A 365 -20.80 -15.12 13.38
C GLU A 365 -21.50 -15.15 14.77
N ILE A 366 -21.63 -14.00 15.42
CA ILE A 366 -22.26 -13.90 16.74
C ILE A 366 -23.75 -14.27 16.68
N TYR A 367 -24.48 -13.84 15.66
CA TYR A 367 -25.87 -14.21 15.49
C TYR A 367 -26.03 -15.69 15.16
N TRP A 368 -25.13 -16.26 14.34
CA TRP A 368 -25.10 -17.69 14.06
C TRP A 368 -24.90 -18.52 15.34
N ASP A 369 -23.93 -18.14 16.17
CA ASP A 369 -23.64 -18.82 17.44
C ASP A 369 -24.79 -18.68 18.48
N LYS A 370 -25.62 -17.65 18.34
CA LYS A 370 -26.81 -17.41 19.16
C LYS A 370 -28.09 -18.01 18.58
N GLU A 371 -28.00 -18.70 17.45
CA GLU A 371 -29.13 -19.27 16.74
C GLU A 371 -30.17 -18.21 16.26
N ASP A 372 -29.77 -16.92 16.21
CA ASP A 372 -30.58 -15.85 15.62
C ASP A 372 -30.37 -15.80 14.11
N TYR A 373 -30.89 -16.84 13.42
CA TYR A 373 -30.63 -17.07 12.01
C TYR A 373 -31.23 -15.99 11.08
N ILE A 374 -32.27 -15.30 11.51
CA ILE A 374 -32.86 -14.18 10.76
C ILE A 374 -31.86 -13.03 10.65
N ASN A 375 -31.28 -12.60 11.78
CA ASN A 375 -30.28 -11.56 11.78
C ASN A 375 -28.94 -12.02 11.16
N ALA A 376 -28.58 -13.31 11.32
CA ALA A 376 -27.43 -13.90 10.67
C ALA A 376 -27.56 -13.86 9.14
N GLN A 377 -28.75 -14.22 8.61
CA GLN A 377 -29.04 -14.17 7.16
C GLN A 377 -28.83 -12.76 6.61
N ARG A 378 -29.42 -11.76 7.24
CA ARG A 378 -29.25 -10.35 6.85
C ARG A 378 -27.78 -9.95 6.78
N CYS A 379 -26.98 -10.32 7.78
CA CYS A 379 -25.55 -9.99 7.83
C CYS A 379 -24.75 -10.69 6.72
N TYR A 380 -24.96 -12.00 6.52
CA TYR A 380 -24.24 -12.76 5.49
C TYR A 380 -24.67 -12.38 4.07
N ALA A 381 -25.95 -12.09 3.84
CA ALA A 381 -26.42 -11.64 2.53
C ALA A 381 -25.81 -10.28 2.13
N GLU A 382 -25.76 -9.33 3.05
CA GLU A 382 -25.13 -8.03 2.81
C GLU A 382 -23.59 -8.18 2.67
N LEU A 383 -22.96 -9.05 3.46
CA LEU A 383 -21.53 -9.34 3.42
C LEU A 383 -21.09 -9.86 2.05
N VAL A 384 -21.81 -10.84 1.49
CA VAL A 384 -21.52 -11.44 0.17
C VAL A 384 -21.58 -10.40 -0.94
N GLY A 385 -22.47 -9.39 -0.81
CA GLY A 385 -22.56 -8.28 -1.75
C GLY A 385 -21.40 -7.29 -1.71
N ILE A 386 -20.61 -7.28 -0.63
CA ILE A 386 -19.52 -6.31 -0.41
C ILE A 386 -18.14 -6.97 -0.57
N LEU A 387 -18.01 -8.23 -0.15
CA LEU A 387 -16.73 -8.91 -0.04
C LEU A 387 -16.25 -9.41 -1.40
N ASP A 388 -14.95 -9.27 -1.67
CA ASP A 388 -14.34 -9.82 -2.87
C ASP A 388 -14.33 -11.37 -2.82
N LYS A 389 -14.65 -12.01 -3.94
CA LYS A 389 -14.67 -13.50 -4.07
C LYS A 389 -13.32 -14.16 -3.77
N GLU A 390 -12.22 -13.42 -3.90
CA GLU A 390 -10.89 -13.90 -3.57
C GLU A 390 -10.59 -13.85 -2.05
N ASN A 391 -11.46 -13.26 -1.25
CA ASN A 391 -11.28 -13.21 0.19
C ASN A 391 -11.50 -14.59 0.81
N GLU A 392 -10.63 -14.98 1.75
CA GLU A 392 -10.69 -16.27 2.44
C GLU A 392 -12.05 -16.53 3.11
N ALA A 393 -12.68 -15.48 3.66
CA ALA A 393 -13.98 -15.57 4.33
C ALA A 393 -15.17 -15.65 3.35
N TYR A 394 -14.99 -15.35 2.05
CA TYR A 394 -16.09 -15.27 1.09
C TYR A 394 -16.82 -16.59 0.92
N LYS A 395 -16.11 -17.68 0.71
CA LYS A 395 -16.70 -19.02 0.45
C LYS A 395 -17.59 -19.48 1.60
N GLU A 396 -17.15 -19.28 2.84
CA GLU A 396 -17.93 -19.68 4.01
C GLU A 396 -19.14 -18.74 4.20
N ALA A 397 -18.97 -17.45 3.97
CA ALA A 397 -20.06 -16.48 4.03
C ALA A 397 -21.14 -16.78 2.97
N GLU A 398 -20.73 -17.08 1.74
CA GLU A 398 -21.63 -17.47 0.63
C GLU A 398 -22.40 -18.76 0.95
N ARG A 399 -21.70 -19.78 1.48
CA ARG A 399 -22.32 -21.04 1.91
C ARG A 399 -23.37 -20.81 3.00
N ARG A 400 -23.03 -20.05 4.05
CA ARG A 400 -23.98 -19.73 5.14
C ARG A 400 -25.14 -18.87 4.66
N SER A 401 -24.87 -17.89 3.81
CA SER A 401 -25.91 -17.07 3.20
C SER A 401 -26.91 -17.90 2.40
N GLY A 402 -26.43 -18.88 1.60
CA GLY A 402 -27.29 -19.77 0.83
C GLY A 402 -28.22 -20.59 1.73
N ILE A 403 -27.66 -21.27 2.74
CA ILE A 403 -28.44 -22.08 3.70
C ILE A 403 -29.47 -21.22 4.43
N LEU A 404 -29.07 -20.05 4.90
CA LEU A 404 -29.96 -19.17 5.66
C LEU A 404 -31.04 -18.53 4.79
N THR A 405 -30.79 -18.31 3.50
CA THR A 405 -31.80 -17.80 2.56
C THR A 405 -32.95 -18.78 2.36
N GLU A 406 -32.67 -20.09 2.38
CA GLU A 406 -33.70 -21.12 2.33
C GLU A 406 -34.46 -21.26 3.66
N LEU A 407 -33.76 -21.07 4.80
CA LEU A 407 -34.31 -21.26 6.15
C LEU A 407 -35.10 -20.05 6.66
N GLU A 408 -34.70 -18.83 6.30
CA GLU A 408 -35.25 -17.57 6.81
C GLU A 408 -36.76 -17.43 6.67
N PRO A 409 -37.41 -17.75 5.52
CA PRO A 409 -38.85 -17.63 5.39
C PRO A 409 -39.63 -18.48 6.39
N HIS A 410 -39.14 -19.69 6.68
CA HIS A 410 -39.75 -20.61 7.63
C HIS A 410 -39.61 -20.10 9.08
N LEU A 411 -38.40 -19.60 9.44
CA LEU A 411 -38.15 -19.05 10.76
C LEU A 411 -38.94 -17.74 11.00
N SER A 412 -39.04 -16.89 9.99
CA SER A 412 -39.83 -15.68 10.03
C SER A 412 -41.33 -15.98 10.20
N ALA A 413 -41.83 -17.01 9.51
CA ALA A 413 -43.20 -17.48 9.68
C ALA A 413 -43.47 -18.01 11.12
N ILE A 414 -42.54 -18.84 11.65
CA ILE A 414 -42.64 -19.35 13.03
C ILE A 414 -42.66 -18.19 14.02
N LYS A 415 -41.71 -17.26 13.91
CA LYS A 415 -41.59 -16.10 14.80
C LYS A 415 -42.82 -15.19 14.75
N LEU A 416 -43.42 -15.03 13.57
CA LEU A 416 -44.69 -14.31 13.41
C LEU A 416 -45.82 -15.03 14.11
N GLN A 417 -45.94 -16.36 13.91
CA GLN A 417 -47.00 -17.17 14.55
C GLN A 417 -46.84 -17.16 16.07
N ASP A 418 -45.63 -17.31 16.60
CA ASP A 418 -45.36 -17.26 18.03
C ASP A 418 -45.75 -15.88 18.61
N SER A 419 -45.41 -14.79 17.89
CA SER A 419 -45.78 -13.44 18.29
C SER A 419 -47.31 -13.22 18.30
N LEU A 420 -48.02 -13.74 17.28
CA LEU A 420 -49.47 -13.67 17.19
C LEU A 420 -50.14 -14.50 18.29
N GLN A 421 -49.64 -15.72 18.56
CA GLN A 421 -50.15 -16.56 19.65
C GLN A 421 -49.89 -15.94 21.02
N TRP A 422 -48.74 -15.31 21.22
CA TRP A 422 -48.47 -14.56 22.46
C TRP A 422 -49.44 -13.39 22.63
N LEU A 423 -49.63 -12.57 21.58
CA LEU A 423 -50.60 -11.46 21.61
C LEU A 423 -52.05 -11.95 21.88
N ALA A 424 -52.43 -13.11 21.30
CA ALA A 424 -53.75 -13.68 21.50
C ALA A 424 -54.03 -14.13 22.95
N LYS A 425 -52.95 -14.51 23.69
CA LYS A 425 -53.04 -14.93 25.10
C LYS A 425 -53.09 -13.76 26.08
N LEU A 426 -52.77 -12.53 25.65
CA LEU A 426 -52.80 -11.36 26.51
C LEU A 426 -54.23 -10.85 26.74
N PRO A 427 -54.52 -10.29 27.94
CA PRO A 427 -55.72 -9.51 28.17
C PRO A 427 -55.82 -8.35 27.18
N GLU A 428 -57.06 -7.92 26.88
CA GLU A 428 -57.30 -6.92 25.83
C GLU A 428 -56.53 -5.62 26.05
N ASN A 429 -56.44 -5.12 27.28
CA ASN A 429 -55.71 -3.91 27.63
C ASN A 429 -54.19 -4.06 27.34
N GLU A 430 -53.56 -5.15 27.78
CA GLU A 430 -52.14 -5.40 27.58
C GLU A 430 -51.82 -5.65 26.10
N ARG A 431 -52.74 -6.29 25.37
CA ARG A 431 -52.60 -6.51 23.93
C ARG A 431 -52.61 -5.18 23.17
N ASN A 432 -53.56 -4.27 23.50
CA ASN A 432 -53.64 -2.96 22.88
C ASN A 432 -52.38 -2.12 23.18
N GLU A 433 -51.89 -2.13 24.43
CA GLU A 433 -50.64 -1.46 24.78
C GLU A 433 -49.40 -2.03 23.99
N ALA A 434 -49.37 -3.33 23.80
CA ALA A 434 -48.30 -3.96 23.03
C ALA A 434 -48.34 -3.56 21.55
N ILE A 435 -49.53 -3.51 20.96
CA ILE A 435 -49.76 -3.07 19.57
C ILE A 435 -49.42 -1.58 19.44
N ASP A 436 -49.86 -0.73 20.37
CA ASP A 436 -49.56 0.71 20.34
C ASP A 436 -48.05 0.98 20.42
N LYS A 437 -47.30 0.23 21.25
CA LYS A 437 -45.84 0.33 21.32
C LYS A 437 -45.17 -0.02 19.98
N VAL A 438 -45.67 -1.03 19.28
CA VAL A 438 -45.16 -1.40 17.95
C VAL A 438 -45.46 -0.32 16.92
N ILE A 439 -46.69 0.22 16.93
CA ILE A 439 -47.11 1.31 16.05
C ILE A 439 -46.27 2.57 16.29
N GLU A 440 -46.04 2.94 17.56
CA GLU A 440 -45.17 4.08 17.88
C GLU A 440 -43.73 3.88 17.42
N ALA A 441 -43.17 2.66 17.58
CA ALA A 441 -41.85 2.33 17.13
C ALA A 441 -41.72 2.43 15.58
N LEU A 442 -42.73 1.94 14.85
CA LEU A 442 -42.78 2.04 13.38
C LEU A 442 -42.90 3.50 12.92
N LYS A 443 -43.79 4.27 13.51
CA LYS A 443 -43.94 5.71 13.20
C LYS A 443 -42.65 6.49 13.46
N LYS A 444 -41.92 6.13 14.53
CA LYS A 444 -40.62 6.75 14.84
C LYS A 444 -39.57 6.37 13.81
N GLN A 445 -39.54 5.12 13.37
CA GLN A 445 -38.62 4.65 12.35
C GLN A 445 -38.91 5.34 11.00
N GLU A 446 -40.14 5.36 10.53
CA GLU A 446 -40.54 6.04 9.30
C GLU A 446 -40.18 7.53 9.32
N LYS A 447 -40.38 8.20 10.47
CA LYS A 447 -40.01 9.61 10.64
C LYS A 447 -38.49 9.83 10.59
N GLU A 448 -37.69 8.90 11.14
CA GLU A 448 -36.24 8.96 11.05
C GLU A 448 -35.76 8.70 9.64
N GLU A 449 -36.35 7.74 8.92
CA GLU A 449 -36.01 7.43 7.53
C GLU A 449 -36.40 8.61 6.60
N ALA A 450 -37.59 9.18 6.75
CA ALA A 450 -37.99 10.37 6.02
C ALA A 450 -37.06 11.56 6.28
N ARG A 451 -36.64 11.75 7.54
CA ARG A 451 -35.65 12.79 7.88
C ARG A 451 -34.29 12.55 7.25
N LYS A 452 -33.83 11.28 7.22
CA LYS A 452 -32.55 10.91 6.57
C LYS A 452 -32.64 11.10 5.07
N ALA A 453 -33.72 10.68 4.43
CA ALA A 453 -33.97 10.89 3.01
C ALA A 453 -33.96 12.38 2.65
N MET A 454 -34.69 13.21 3.42
CA MET A 454 -34.72 14.67 3.24
C MET A 454 -33.32 15.31 3.42
N GLN A 455 -32.55 14.86 4.41
CA GLN A 455 -31.17 15.33 4.61
C GLN A 455 -30.24 14.90 3.48
N ALA A 456 -30.39 13.68 2.94
CA ALA A 456 -29.63 13.21 1.80
C ALA A 456 -29.96 14.01 0.53
N GLU A 457 -31.23 14.31 0.31
CA GLU A 457 -31.69 15.14 -0.81
C GLU A 457 -31.21 16.60 -0.68
N MET A 458 -31.25 17.18 0.51
CA MET A 458 -30.67 18.50 0.77
C MET A 458 -29.14 18.50 0.55
N ALA A 459 -28.44 17.44 0.95
CA ALA A 459 -27.00 17.32 0.75
C ALA A 459 -26.63 17.12 -0.74
N ALA A 460 -27.48 16.43 -1.49
CA ALA A 460 -27.31 16.25 -2.94
C ALA A 460 -27.58 17.54 -3.72
N ASN A 461 -28.53 18.35 -3.25
CA ASN A 461 -28.91 19.62 -3.87
C ASN A 461 -28.10 20.84 -3.36
N MET A 462 -27.21 20.67 -2.38
CA MET A 462 -26.28 21.74 -2.01
C MET A 462 -25.26 21.96 -3.11
N PRO A 463 -25.14 23.19 -3.67
CA PRO A 463 -24.06 23.49 -4.60
C PRO A 463 -22.73 23.25 -3.90
N LYS A 464 -21.88 22.43 -4.50
CA LYS A 464 -20.50 22.20 -4.02
C LYS A 464 -19.74 23.52 -4.12
N THR A 465 -19.77 24.33 -3.08
CA THR A 465 -18.93 25.52 -2.96
C THR A 465 -17.47 25.07 -2.82
N PRO A 466 -16.56 25.53 -3.67
CA PRO A 466 -15.13 25.29 -3.46
C PRO A 466 -14.71 25.97 -2.18
N THR A 467 -13.95 25.30 -1.35
CA THR A 467 -13.33 25.80 -0.13
C THR A 467 -12.51 27.07 -0.46
N ALA A 468 -13.06 28.22 -0.18
CA ALA A 468 -12.35 29.48 -0.24
C ALA A 468 -11.45 29.59 0.98
N THR A 469 -10.15 29.68 0.76
CA THR A 469 -9.14 30.14 1.72
C THR A 469 -9.51 31.56 2.18
N PRO A 470 -9.43 31.91 3.47
CA PRO A 470 -9.73 33.26 3.91
C PRO A 470 -8.60 34.21 3.49
N THR A 471 -8.89 35.07 2.53
CA THR A 471 -8.08 36.28 2.26
C THR A 471 -8.68 37.45 3.03
N LEU A 472 -7.81 38.17 3.75
CA LEU A 472 -8.12 39.42 4.47
C LEU A 472 -8.69 40.50 3.51
N PRO A 473 -9.57 41.38 4.02
CA PRO A 473 -10.16 42.43 3.22
C PRO A 473 -9.22 43.65 3.17
N THR A 474 -8.77 44.01 1.99
CA THR A 474 -8.31 45.38 1.68
C THR A 474 -9.31 45.99 0.71
N GLY A 475 -9.78 47.16 1.09
CA GLY A 475 -10.88 47.86 0.48
C GLY A 475 -10.59 48.54 -0.85
N ASN A 476 -11.66 48.77 -1.50
CA ASN A 476 -12.16 49.96 -2.18
C ASN A 476 -12.37 49.94 -3.68
N ARG A 477 -13.65 50.21 -3.98
CA ARG A 477 -14.25 50.92 -5.11
C ARG A 477 -14.24 50.36 -6.53
N GLY A 478 -15.47 50.08 -6.94
CA GLY A 478 -16.06 50.74 -8.12
C GLY A 478 -16.02 49.93 -9.42
N ALA A 479 -17.08 49.36 -9.77
CA ALA A 479 -17.80 49.59 -11.03
C ALA A 479 -18.65 48.38 -11.45
N GLN A 480 -19.87 48.69 -11.68
CA GLN A 480 -20.97 47.96 -12.29
C GLN A 480 -20.60 47.29 -13.63
N ALA A 481 -21.07 46.10 -13.85
CA ALA A 481 -21.99 45.77 -14.90
C ALA A 481 -22.00 44.28 -15.25
N GLY A 482 -23.12 43.67 -15.14
CA GLY A 482 -23.70 42.87 -16.21
C GLY A 482 -23.39 41.40 -16.31
N ALA A 483 -24.38 40.64 -15.84
CA ALA A 483 -24.94 39.46 -16.54
C ALA A 483 -24.21 38.12 -16.52
N SER A 484 -24.94 37.21 -15.86
CA SER A 484 -25.19 35.81 -16.29
C SER A 484 -24.07 34.79 -16.21
N GLY A 485 -24.24 33.91 -15.21
CA GLY A 485 -24.27 32.46 -15.38
C GLY A 485 -23.03 31.77 -15.90
N GLN A 486 -22.32 31.15 -15.02
CA GLN A 486 -21.99 29.72 -15.07
C GLN A 486 -20.74 29.39 -14.25
N THR A 487 -20.98 28.56 -13.25
CA THR A 487 -20.10 27.51 -12.71
C THR A 487 -18.61 27.79 -12.61
N GLY A 488 -18.15 27.97 -11.38
CA GLY A 488 -16.78 28.14 -10.95
C GLY A 488 -15.86 26.95 -11.24
N THR A 489 -15.43 26.82 -12.46
CA THR A 489 -14.24 26.09 -12.82
C THR A 489 -13.08 27.06 -12.88
N TRP A 490 -11.95 26.70 -12.24
CA TRP A 490 -10.75 27.52 -12.25
C TRP A 490 -10.37 27.92 -13.67
N TYR A 491 -10.04 29.23 -13.88
CA TYR A 491 -9.82 29.88 -15.17
C TYR A 491 -9.05 29.05 -16.20
N PHE A 492 -7.96 28.40 -15.78
CA PHE A 492 -7.10 27.62 -16.68
C PHE A 492 -7.69 26.27 -17.12
N TYR A 493 -8.75 25.79 -16.50
CA TYR A 493 -9.44 24.56 -16.93
C TYR A 493 -10.61 24.81 -17.88
N ASN A 494 -10.91 26.08 -18.18
CA ASN A 494 -11.95 26.44 -19.15
C ASN A 494 -11.30 26.93 -20.46
N PRO A 495 -11.23 26.09 -21.50
CA PRO A 495 -10.55 26.45 -22.77
C PRO A 495 -11.11 27.70 -23.44
N SER A 496 -12.42 27.98 -23.28
CA SER A 496 -13.08 29.15 -23.87
C SER A 496 -12.64 30.44 -23.19
N VAL A 497 -12.52 30.44 -21.86
CA VAL A 497 -12.08 31.60 -21.07
C VAL A 497 -10.60 31.87 -21.29
N VAL A 498 -9.78 30.81 -21.37
CA VAL A 498 -8.35 30.91 -21.73
C VAL A 498 -8.16 31.49 -23.14
N ALA A 499 -8.97 31.05 -24.12
CA ALA A 499 -8.92 31.57 -25.48
C ALA A 499 -9.37 33.02 -25.58
N GLN A 500 -10.37 33.42 -24.76
CA GLN A 500 -10.81 34.80 -24.64
C GLN A 500 -9.75 35.68 -23.99
N GLY A 501 -9.14 35.22 -22.90
CA GLY A 501 -8.05 35.92 -22.25
C GLY A 501 -6.82 36.11 -23.13
N LYS A 502 -6.44 35.07 -23.91
CA LYS A 502 -5.37 35.18 -24.93
C LYS A 502 -5.69 36.23 -26.01
N ARG A 503 -6.94 36.26 -26.52
CA ARG A 503 -7.36 37.28 -27.49
C ARG A 503 -7.33 38.68 -26.91
N GLN A 504 -7.77 38.86 -25.68
CA GLN A 504 -7.75 40.14 -24.98
C GLN A 504 -6.32 40.61 -24.70
N PHE A 505 -5.44 39.73 -24.28
CA PHE A 505 -4.00 40.00 -24.10
C PHE A 505 -3.35 40.43 -25.42
N GLN A 506 -3.62 39.70 -26.51
CA GLN A 506 -3.08 40.04 -27.82
C GLN A 506 -3.59 41.39 -28.39
N ARG A 507 -4.85 41.77 -28.04
CA ARG A 507 -5.38 43.10 -28.39
C ARG A 507 -4.72 44.23 -27.61
N THR A 508 -4.42 44.01 -26.36
CA THR A 508 -3.87 45.03 -25.45
C THR A 508 -2.35 45.17 -25.56
N TRP A 509 -1.65 44.04 -25.75
CA TRP A 509 -0.19 43.95 -25.65
C TRP A 509 0.51 43.45 -26.93
N GLY A 510 -0.25 43.15 -28.00
CA GLY A 510 0.29 42.60 -29.24
C GLY A 510 0.62 41.11 -29.17
N LYS A 511 1.04 40.53 -30.31
CA LYS A 511 1.52 39.12 -30.33
C LYS A 511 2.92 39.06 -29.74
N PRO A 512 3.16 38.24 -28.66
CA PRO A 512 4.52 38.08 -28.14
C PRO A 512 5.40 37.44 -29.24
N ARG A 513 6.46 38.11 -29.66
CA ARG A 513 7.53 37.49 -30.44
C ARG A 513 8.33 36.60 -29.50
N CYS A 514 8.33 35.32 -29.75
CA CYS A 514 9.27 34.38 -29.11
C CYS A 514 10.68 34.65 -29.71
N GLU A 515 11.40 35.62 -29.19
CA GLU A 515 12.84 35.60 -29.26
C GLU A 515 13.34 34.62 -28.22
N ARG A 516 14.20 33.67 -28.61
CA ARG A 516 14.90 32.74 -27.74
C ARG A 516 15.60 33.53 -26.63
N MET A 517 15.00 33.59 -25.45
CA MET A 517 15.71 34.00 -24.25
C MET A 517 16.68 32.88 -23.85
N SER A 518 17.94 33.08 -24.27
CA SER A 518 19.07 32.38 -23.69
C SER A 518 19.11 32.65 -22.17
N PHE A 519 19.40 31.64 -21.41
CA PHE A 519 19.61 31.64 -19.96
C PHE A 519 20.63 32.70 -19.50
N ARG A 520 20.17 33.92 -19.17
CA ARG A 520 20.99 34.98 -18.56
C ARG A 520 20.20 35.92 -17.65
N ILE A 521 19.33 35.37 -16.80
CA ILE A 521 18.79 36.15 -15.67
C ILE A 521 18.66 35.22 -14.45
N LEU A 522 19.77 34.90 -13.83
CA LEU A 522 19.86 34.47 -12.42
C LEU A 522 21.25 34.85 -11.87
N ARG A 523 21.60 36.15 -11.98
CA ARG A 523 22.78 36.73 -11.30
C ARG A 523 22.64 38.23 -11.13
N SER A 524 21.61 38.70 -10.44
CA SER A 524 21.56 40.04 -9.88
C SER A 524 20.38 40.19 -8.92
N VAL A 525 20.36 39.46 -7.84
CA VAL A 525 19.71 39.83 -6.57
C VAL A 525 20.56 39.18 -5.47
N ARG A 526 21.74 39.77 -5.30
CA ARG A 526 22.53 39.74 -4.07
C ARG A 526 23.58 40.84 -4.23
N ASP A 527 23.18 42.03 -3.82
CA ASP A 527 23.97 43.06 -3.16
C ASP A 527 22.98 43.99 -2.45
#